data_eb78ae7cb6d28ae82527531c8d970aab
#
_entry.id   eb78ae7cb6d28ae82527531c8d970aab
#
_cell.length_a   1.000
_cell.length_b   1.000
_cell.length_c   1.000
_cell.angle_alpha   90.00
_cell.angle_beta   90.00
_cell.angle_gamma   90.00
#
_symmetry.space_group_name_H-M   'P 1'
#
loop_
_entity.id
_entity.type
_entity.pdbx_description
1 polymer ?
#
loop_
_entity_poly.entity_id
_entity_poly.type
_entity_poly.pdbx_seq_one_letter_code
_entity_poly.pdbx_strand_id
1 'polypeptide(L)'
;MEPVPQPDDPSAERIFVIQPQRSLTWPEARRWLWVLSLIPAASGVVGVVHGAPLVLPFAGLEIALLWVAFYWVNLTGREREVVRFEPAAVVVEKGRDAPREVHRFDRHWLRVELRASPWRWHASQLYLGSHGREVSLGHFLTEGEREALASALITASRKTR
;
A
#
# COMPACT_ATOMS: atom_id res chain seq x y z
N MET A 1 13.76 -0.98 -0.05
CA MET A 1 13.20 -2.32 0.27
C MET A 1 14.22 -3.35 -0.19
N GLU A 2 14.98 -3.94 0.70
CA GLU A 2 15.84 -5.07 0.34
C GLU A 2 14.96 -6.32 0.29
N PRO A 3 14.97 -7.07 -0.83
CA PRO A 3 14.46 -8.43 -0.82
C PRO A 3 15.40 -9.24 0.08
N VAL A 4 14.89 -9.76 1.18
CA VAL A 4 15.64 -10.73 1.99
C VAL A 4 15.85 -11.96 1.13
N PRO A 5 17.07 -12.25 0.68
CA PRO A 5 17.36 -13.47 -0.05
C PRO A 5 17.43 -14.60 0.97
N GLN A 6 16.45 -15.47 0.97
CA GLN A 6 16.59 -16.75 1.63
C GLN A 6 17.31 -17.72 0.68
N PRO A 7 18.28 -18.53 1.19
CA PRO A 7 19.25 -19.23 0.37
C PRO A 7 18.64 -20.36 -0.45
N ASP A 8 19.34 -20.68 -1.51
CA ASP A 8 19.14 -21.65 -2.59
C ASP A 8 18.65 -23.04 -2.17
N ASP A 9 17.36 -23.18 -1.92
CA ASP A 9 16.67 -24.45 -1.96
C ASP A 9 15.75 -24.46 -3.19
N PRO A 10 15.94 -25.33 -4.19
CA PRO A 10 15.10 -25.40 -5.37
C PRO A 10 13.65 -25.82 -5.09
N SER A 11 13.36 -26.30 -3.89
CA SER A 11 12.02 -26.57 -3.37
C SER A 11 11.45 -25.44 -2.50
N ALA A 12 12.23 -24.38 -2.24
CA ALA A 12 11.82 -23.31 -1.37
C ALA A 12 10.67 -22.49 -2.00
N GLU A 13 9.57 -22.47 -1.30
CA GLU A 13 8.43 -21.62 -1.52
C GLU A 13 8.88 -20.15 -1.53
N ARG A 14 8.84 -19.49 -2.69
CA ARG A 14 9.23 -18.08 -2.79
C ARG A 14 8.05 -17.20 -2.42
N ILE A 15 8.24 -16.43 -1.37
CA ILE A 15 7.23 -15.51 -0.87
C ILE A 15 7.67 -14.08 -1.16
N PHE A 16 6.89 -13.35 -1.95
CA PHE A 16 7.04 -11.91 -2.16
C PHE A 16 6.01 -11.19 -1.30
N VAL A 17 6.48 -10.45 -0.32
CA VAL A 17 5.63 -9.63 0.53
C VAL A 17 5.72 -8.19 0.06
N ILE A 18 4.61 -7.68 -0.45
CA ILE A 18 4.50 -6.33 -0.99
C ILE A 18 3.71 -5.50 0.03
N GLN A 19 4.35 -4.47 0.56
CA GLN A 19 3.72 -3.58 1.55
C GLN A 19 3.99 -2.13 1.17
N PRO A 20 3.01 -1.22 1.36
CA PRO A 20 3.25 0.20 1.18
C PRO A 20 4.38 0.67 2.10
N GLN A 21 5.29 1.48 1.57
CA GLN A 21 6.27 2.16 2.42
C GLN A 21 5.53 3.20 3.27
N ARG A 22 5.56 3.01 4.58
CA ARG A 22 4.99 3.95 5.53
C ARG A 22 6.06 4.93 5.95
N SER A 23 5.90 6.19 5.60
CA SER A 23 6.79 7.26 6.04
C SER A 23 6.70 7.53 7.53
N LEU A 24 5.53 7.28 8.14
CA LEU A 24 5.25 7.52 9.55
C LEU A 24 4.53 6.33 10.18
N THR A 25 4.99 5.93 11.36
CA THR A 25 4.24 5.01 12.20
C THR A 25 3.04 5.72 12.85
N TRP A 26 1.99 4.98 13.22
CA TRP A 26 0.81 5.58 13.85
C TRP A 26 1.13 6.38 15.14
N PRO A 27 2.03 5.93 16.04
CA PRO A 27 2.43 6.72 17.19
C PRO A 27 3.09 8.05 16.81
N GLU A 28 3.91 8.07 15.77
CA GLU A 28 4.56 9.30 15.25
C GLU A 28 3.55 10.24 14.63
N ALA A 29 2.67 9.71 13.74
CA ALA A 29 1.60 10.49 13.14
C ALA A 29 0.71 11.14 14.20
N ARG A 30 0.36 10.40 15.26
CA ARG A 30 -0.44 10.93 16.38
C ARG A 30 0.28 12.05 17.14
N ARG A 31 1.60 11.97 17.33
CA ARG A 31 2.39 13.06 17.95
C ARG A 31 2.33 14.32 17.10
N TRP A 32 2.54 14.19 15.80
CA TRP A 32 2.44 15.32 14.88
C TRP A 32 1.02 15.90 14.79
N LEU A 33 0.00 15.05 14.85
CA LEU A 33 -1.40 15.51 14.91
C LEU A 33 -1.67 16.37 16.14
N TRP A 34 -1.15 15.98 17.31
CA TRP A 34 -1.26 16.80 18.51
C TRP A 34 -0.57 18.16 18.35
N VAL A 35 0.66 18.17 17.80
CA VAL A 35 1.38 19.43 17.55
C VAL A 35 0.64 20.31 16.56
N LEU A 36 0.15 19.75 15.44
CA LEU A 36 -0.64 20.51 14.46
C LEU A 36 -1.95 21.05 15.06
N SER A 37 -2.59 20.30 15.93
CA SER A 37 -3.84 20.72 16.60
C SER A 37 -3.67 21.93 17.52
N LEU A 38 -2.45 22.21 17.98
CA LEU A 38 -2.19 23.39 18.82
C LEU A 38 -2.41 24.70 18.08
N ILE A 39 -2.18 24.77 16.79
CA ILE A 39 -2.34 25.99 15.98
C ILE A 39 -3.81 26.43 15.95
N PRO A 40 -4.76 25.62 15.48
CA PRO A 40 -6.16 26.01 15.49
C PRO A 40 -6.72 26.19 16.91
N ALA A 41 -6.25 25.40 17.88
CA ALA A 41 -6.66 25.56 19.28
C ALA A 41 -6.23 26.94 19.82
N ALA A 42 -4.99 27.35 19.59
CA ALA A 42 -4.49 28.66 19.99
C ALA A 42 -5.26 29.79 19.30
N SER A 43 -5.55 29.65 17.99
CA SER A 43 -6.37 30.62 17.23
C SER A 43 -7.78 30.74 17.82
N GLY A 44 -8.39 29.63 18.22
CA GLY A 44 -9.70 29.61 18.87
C GLY A 44 -9.69 30.39 20.19
N VAL A 45 -8.67 30.15 21.04
CA VAL A 45 -8.51 30.85 22.31
C VAL A 45 -8.33 32.39 22.10
N VAL A 46 -7.42 32.74 21.19
CA VAL A 46 -7.18 34.17 20.83
C VAL A 46 -8.46 34.82 20.31
N GLY A 47 -9.22 34.15 19.44
CA GLY A 47 -10.48 34.65 18.94
C GLY A 47 -11.48 34.97 20.05
N VAL A 48 -11.62 34.09 21.03
CA VAL A 48 -12.52 34.33 22.19
C VAL A 48 -12.08 35.54 22.99
N VAL A 49 -10.77 35.65 23.27
CA VAL A 49 -10.22 36.79 24.04
C VAL A 49 -10.49 38.14 23.32
N HIS A 50 -10.49 38.14 22.00
CA HIS A 50 -10.76 39.32 21.19
C HIS A 50 -12.27 39.54 20.87
N GLY A 51 -13.16 38.78 21.51
CA GLY A 51 -14.60 38.93 21.35
C GLY A 51 -15.21 38.29 20.12
N ALA A 52 -14.48 37.34 19.51
CA ALA A 52 -14.94 36.55 18.36
C ALA A 52 -15.15 35.06 18.73
N PRO A 53 -16.14 34.71 19.57
CA PRO A 53 -16.33 33.33 20.05
C PRO A 53 -16.68 32.33 18.94
N LEU A 54 -17.17 32.79 17.81
CA LEU A 54 -17.49 31.96 16.63
C LEU A 54 -16.27 31.28 16.03
N VAL A 55 -15.04 31.71 16.34
CA VAL A 55 -13.79 31.04 15.91
C VAL A 55 -13.63 29.69 16.56
N LEU A 56 -14.14 29.49 17.78
CA LEU A 56 -14.03 28.21 18.51
C LEU A 56 -14.64 26.99 17.77
N PRO A 57 -15.90 27.05 17.30
CA PRO A 57 -16.47 25.92 16.57
C PRO A 57 -15.74 25.63 15.26
N PHE A 58 -15.20 26.65 14.58
CA PHE A 58 -14.38 26.43 13.38
C PHE A 58 -13.05 25.76 13.71
N ALA A 59 -12.35 26.20 14.75
CA ALA A 59 -11.11 25.57 15.22
C ALA A 59 -11.36 24.12 15.64
N GLY A 60 -12.45 23.84 16.33
CA GLY A 60 -12.86 22.48 16.69
C GLY A 60 -13.15 21.61 15.47
N LEU A 61 -13.84 22.14 14.47
CA LEU A 61 -14.12 21.43 13.22
C LEU A 61 -12.83 21.14 12.45
N GLU A 62 -11.91 22.10 12.36
CA GLU A 62 -10.61 21.91 11.69
C GLU A 62 -9.80 20.80 12.33
N ILE A 63 -9.72 20.78 13.67
CA ILE A 63 -9.06 19.70 14.40
C ILE A 63 -9.73 18.36 14.11
N ALA A 64 -11.05 18.29 14.15
CA ALA A 64 -11.80 17.07 13.89
C ALA A 64 -11.55 16.54 12.47
N LEU A 65 -11.59 17.40 11.46
CA LEU A 65 -11.31 17.06 10.07
C LEU A 65 -9.87 16.55 9.90
N LEU A 66 -8.90 17.19 10.53
CA LEU A 66 -7.50 16.78 10.51
C LEU A 66 -7.34 15.35 11.06
N TRP A 67 -7.94 15.06 12.21
CA TRP A 67 -7.89 13.72 12.82
C TRP A 67 -8.59 12.67 11.97
N VAL A 68 -9.76 12.98 11.42
CA VAL A 68 -10.50 12.08 10.52
C VAL A 68 -9.69 11.79 9.27
N ALA A 69 -9.13 12.81 8.62
CA ALA A 69 -8.32 12.64 7.41
C ALA A 69 -7.11 11.71 7.67
N PHE A 70 -6.37 11.95 8.74
CA PHE A 70 -5.22 11.10 9.09
C PHE A 70 -5.63 9.68 9.47
N TYR A 71 -6.75 9.51 10.17
CA TYR A 71 -7.28 8.19 10.47
C TYR A 71 -7.62 7.41 9.20
N TRP A 72 -8.26 8.06 8.22
CA TRP A 72 -8.58 7.45 6.92
C TRP A 72 -7.30 7.06 6.14
N VAL A 73 -6.32 7.96 6.06
CA VAL A 73 -5.04 7.68 5.42
C VAL A 73 -4.33 6.49 6.09
N ASN A 74 -4.33 6.43 7.42
CA ASN A 74 -3.74 5.31 8.14
C ASN A 74 -4.46 3.98 7.90
N LEU A 75 -5.79 4.01 7.77
CA LEU A 75 -6.57 2.81 7.41
C LEU A 75 -6.23 2.30 6.01
N THR A 76 -6.19 3.20 5.03
CA THR A 76 -5.91 2.85 3.63
C THR A 76 -4.48 2.32 3.44
N GLY A 77 -3.52 2.85 4.20
CA GLY A 77 -2.13 2.43 4.12
C GLY A 77 -1.81 1.04 4.72
N ARG A 78 -2.80 0.28 5.20
CA ARG A 78 -2.59 -1.06 5.80
C ARG A 78 -2.73 -2.22 4.82
N GLU A 79 -2.92 -1.93 3.54
CA GLU A 79 -3.04 -3.00 2.55
C GLU A 79 -1.72 -3.74 2.39
N ARG A 80 -1.80 -5.07 2.39
CA ARG A 80 -0.69 -5.98 2.22
C ARG A 80 -1.04 -6.96 1.11
N GLU A 81 -0.14 -7.13 0.18
CA GLU A 81 -0.24 -8.14 -0.86
C GLU A 81 0.89 -9.15 -0.67
N VAL A 82 0.56 -10.43 -0.72
CA VAL A 82 1.52 -11.53 -0.62
C VAL A 82 1.38 -12.38 -1.86
N VAL A 83 2.47 -12.53 -2.60
CA VAL A 83 2.55 -13.44 -3.73
C VAL A 83 3.41 -14.64 -3.34
N ARG A 84 2.80 -15.81 -3.28
CA ARG A 84 3.43 -17.06 -2.91
C ARG A 84 3.54 -17.98 -4.11
N PHE A 85 4.76 -18.39 -4.44
CA PHE A 85 5.02 -19.36 -5.49
C PHE A 85 5.07 -20.76 -4.89
N GLU A 86 4.01 -21.54 -5.09
CA GLU A 86 3.95 -22.96 -4.78
C GLU A 86 4.45 -23.78 -5.99
N PRO A 87 4.78 -25.07 -5.81
CA PRO A 87 5.25 -25.92 -6.92
C PRO A 87 4.30 -25.98 -8.13
N ALA A 88 2.99 -26.02 -7.90
CA ALA A 88 1.97 -26.14 -8.95
C ALA A 88 1.14 -24.86 -9.17
N ALA A 89 1.17 -23.92 -8.24
CA ALA A 89 0.30 -22.75 -8.27
C ALA A 89 1.01 -21.49 -7.79
N VAL A 90 0.47 -20.35 -8.16
CA VAL A 90 0.85 -19.06 -7.59
C VAL A 90 -0.38 -18.50 -6.86
N VAL A 91 -0.21 -18.25 -5.58
CA VAL A 91 -1.27 -17.73 -4.71
C VAL A 91 -0.99 -16.27 -4.43
N VAL A 92 -1.97 -15.43 -4.73
CA VAL A 92 -1.96 -13.99 -4.44
C VAL A 92 -2.97 -13.74 -3.33
N GLU A 93 -2.49 -13.29 -2.20
CA GLU A 93 -3.31 -12.93 -1.07
C GLU A 93 -3.30 -11.41 -0.92
N LYS A 94 -4.47 -10.81 -0.90
CA LYS A 94 -4.67 -9.39 -0.64
C LYS A 94 -5.45 -9.21 0.64
N GLY A 95 -4.98 -8.34 1.49
CA GLY A 95 -5.67 -8.06 2.74
C GLY A 95 -4.97 -7.01 3.58
N ARG A 96 -5.51 -6.77 4.77
CA ARG A 96 -4.90 -5.87 5.76
C ARG A 96 -4.21 -6.68 6.86
N ASP A 97 -4.97 -7.19 7.79
CA ASP A 97 -4.47 -8.01 8.91
C ASP A 97 -4.69 -9.51 8.64
N ALA A 98 -5.69 -9.84 7.81
CA ALA A 98 -5.98 -11.18 7.32
C ALA A 98 -6.21 -11.14 5.80
N PRO A 99 -5.95 -12.24 5.08
CA PRO A 99 -6.24 -12.33 3.65
C PRO A 99 -7.74 -12.17 3.44
N ARG A 100 -8.11 -11.12 2.68
CA ARG A 100 -9.50 -10.80 2.35
C ARG A 100 -9.88 -11.37 0.99
N GLU A 101 -8.92 -11.39 0.09
CA GLU A 101 -9.04 -11.95 -1.25
C GLU A 101 -7.87 -12.89 -1.49
N VAL A 102 -8.16 -14.08 -1.98
CA VAL A 102 -7.16 -15.09 -2.33
C VAL A 102 -7.40 -15.51 -3.78
N HIS A 103 -6.43 -15.26 -4.62
CA HIS A 103 -6.44 -15.66 -6.03
C HIS A 103 -5.40 -16.73 -6.25
N ARG A 104 -5.82 -17.87 -6.82
CA ARG A 104 -4.94 -18.99 -7.15
C ARG A 104 -4.84 -19.11 -8.65
N PHE A 105 -3.61 -19.07 -9.16
CA PHE A 105 -3.28 -19.18 -10.58
C PHE A 105 -2.44 -20.43 -10.83
N ASP A 106 -2.67 -21.06 -11.97
CA ASP A 106 -1.80 -22.15 -12.44
C ASP A 106 -0.43 -21.57 -12.81
N ARG A 107 0.63 -22.14 -12.24
CA ARG A 107 2.00 -21.66 -12.42
C ARG A 107 2.46 -21.78 -13.87
N HIS A 108 2.03 -22.83 -14.58
CA HIS A 108 2.46 -23.10 -15.94
C HIS A 108 1.94 -22.06 -16.94
N TRP A 109 0.73 -21.52 -16.68
CA TRP A 109 0.05 -20.53 -17.53
C TRP A 109 0.13 -19.11 -16.99
N LEU A 110 1.01 -18.90 -15.99
CA LEU A 110 1.16 -17.60 -15.39
C LEU A 110 1.73 -16.57 -16.37
N ARG A 111 1.06 -15.45 -16.50
CA ARG A 111 1.52 -14.27 -17.24
C ARG A 111 1.70 -13.11 -16.28
N VAL A 112 2.83 -12.44 -16.41
CA VAL A 112 3.14 -11.20 -15.69
C VAL A 112 3.21 -10.11 -16.75
N GLU A 113 2.32 -9.14 -16.68
CA GLU A 113 2.24 -8.05 -17.64
C GLU A 113 2.33 -6.71 -16.93
N LEU A 114 3.29 -5.90 -17.33
CA LEU A 114 3.36 -4.49 -16.94
C LEU A 114 2.68 -3.67 -18.05
N ARG A 115 1.48 -3.17 -17.79
CA ARG A 115 0.72 -2.35 -18.75
C ARG A 115 0.99 -0.89 -18.47
N ALA A 116 1.61 -0.19 -19.42
CA ALA A 116 1.74 1.27 -19.36
C ALA A 116 0.35 1.90 -19.44
N SER A 117 0.09 2.91 -18.61
CA SER A 117 -1.14 3.67 -18.71
C SER A 117 -1.14 4.49 -20.01
N PRO A 118 -2.25 4.59 -20.75
CA PRO A 118 -2.36 5.47 -21.90
C PRO A 118 -2.22 6.96 -21.53
N TRP A 119 -2.40 7.28 -20.27
CA TRP A 119 -2.29 8.65 -19.73
C TRP A 119 -0.95 8.83 -19.03
N ARG A 120 -0.14 9.80 -19.48
CA ARG A 120 1.19 10.11 -18.91
C ARG A 120 1.19 10.40 -17.40
N TRP A 121 0.04 10.70 -16.82
CA TRP A 121 -0.16 11.04 -15.41
C TRP A 121 -0.48 9.82 -14.53
N HIS A 122 -0.78 8.67 -15.13
CA HIS A 122 -1.08 7.46 -14.39
C HIS A 122 0.10 6.51 -14.49
N ALA A 123 0.50 6.01 -13.34
CA ALA A 123 1.54 4.99 -13.23
C ALA A 123 1.12 3.70 -13.98
N SER A 124 2.11 2.94 -14.45
CA SER A 124 1.86 1.63 -15.05
C SER A 124 1.12 0.71 -14.08
N GLN A 125 0.49 -0.33 -14.58
CA GLN A 125 -0.22 -1.30 -13.77
C GLN A 125 0.38 -2.68 -13.99
N LEU A 126 0.72 -3.37 -12.90
CA LEU A 126 1.24 -4.71 -12.93
C LEU A 126 0.09 -5.70 -12.78
N TYR A 127 -0.08 -6.58 -13.76
CA TYR A 127 -1.07 -7.63 -13.76
C TYR A 127 -0.42 -9.00 -13.68
N LEU A 128 -0.99 -9.84 -12.85
CA LEU A 128 -0.69 -11.25 -12.78
C LEU A 128 -1.94 -12.02 -13.22
N GLY A 129 -1.80 -12.91 -14.17
CA GLY A 129 -2.97 -13.60 -14.70
C GLY A 129 -2.69 -14.99 -15.25
N SER A 130 -3.75 -15.80 -15.34
CA SER A 130 -3.78 -17.12 -15.95
C SER A 130 -5.19 -17.44 -16.43
N HIS A 131 -5.32 -18.01 -17.64
CA HIS A 131 -6.60 -18.46 -18.19
C HIS A 131 -7.72 -17.40 -18.22
N GLY A 132 -7.36 -16.14 -18.55
CA GLY A 132 -8.33 -15.05 -18.62
C GLY A 132 -8.74 -14.42 -17.29
N ARG A 133 -8.19 -14.89 -16.18
CA ARG A 133 -8.33 -14.25 -14.87
C ARG A 133 -7.09 -13.40 -14.61
N GLU A 134 -7.27 -12.16 -14.22
CA GLU A 134 -6.19 -11.22 -13.96
C GLU A 134 -6.38 -10.55 -12.60
N VAL A 135 -5.28 -10.30 -11.90
CA VAL A 135 -5.24 -9.55 -10.65
C VAL A 135 -4.17 -8.48 -10.78
N SER A 136 -4.51 -7.23 -10.46
CA SER A 136 -3.54 -6.13 -10.40
C SER A 136 -2.73 -6.23 -9.12
N LEU A 137 -1.43 -5.96 -9.17
CA LEU A 137 -0.52 -5.97 -8.03
C LEU A 137 0.16 -4.62 -7.85
N GLY A 138 0.45 -4.28 -6.59
CA GLY A 138 1.30 -3.16 -6.27
C GLY A 138 0.75 -1.81 -6.71
N HIS A 139 -0.55 -1.56 -6.58
CA HIS A 139 -1.14 -0.26 -6.95
C HIS A 139 -0.58 0.90 -6.11
N PHE A 140 -0.06 0.60 -4.93
CA PHE A 140 0.58 1.55 -4.00
C PHE A 140 2.10 1.69 -4.22
N LEU A 141 2.70 0.95 -5.15
CA LEU A 141 4.13 1.02 -5.46
C LEU A 141 4.43 2.19 -6.38
N THR A 142 5.62 2.75 -6.24
CA THR A 142 6.19 3.69 -7.22
C THR A 142 6.50 2.98 -8.54
N GLU A 143 6.67 3.74 -9.62
CA GLU A 143 6.97 3.16 -10.95
C GLU A 143 8.20 2.26 -10.92
N GLY A 144 9.31 2.73 -10.34
CA GLY A 144 10.55 1.95 -10.28
C GLY A 144 10.44 0.70 -9.42
N GLU A 145 9.69 0.74 -8.31
CA GLU A 145 9.45 -0.43 -7.47
C GLU A 145 8.57 -1.47 -8.20
N ARG A 146 7.62 -1.00 -9.00
CA ARG A 146 6.73 -1.85 -9.79
C ARG A 146 7.47 -2.56 -10.91
N GLU A 147 8.37 -1.86 -11.60
CA GLU A 147 9.26 -2.45 -12.61
C GLU A 147 10.21 -3.49 -12.00
N ALA A 148 10.78 -3.17 -10.85
CA ALA A 148 11.64 -4.10 -10.11
C ALA A 148 10.87 -5.35 -9.68
N LEU A 149 9.64 -5.19 -9.17
CA LEU A 149 8.76 -6.29 -8.82
C LEU A 149 8.37 -7.13 -10.04
N ALA A 150 8.00 -6.49 -11.16
CA ALA A 150 7.67 -7.17 -12.40
C ALA A 150 8.83 -8.04 -12.89
N SER A 151 10.05 -7.51 -12.92
CA SER A 151 11.25 -8.25 -13.33
C SER A 151 11.57 -9.42 -12.38
N ALA A 152 11.40 -9.23 -11.07
CA ALA A 152 11.58 -10.29 -10.07
C ALA A 152 10.55 -11.42 -10.25
N LEU A 153 9.28 -11.09 -10.47
CA LEU A 153 8.21 -12.08 -10.70
C LEU A 153 8.42 -12.84 -12.04
N ILE A 154 8.82 -12.14 -13.10
CA ILE A 154 9.16 -12.78 -14.39
C ILE A 154 10.34 -13.75 -14.21
N THR A 155 11.36 -13.34 -13.49
CA THR A 155 12.53 -14.20 -13.22
C THR A 155 12.14 -15.42 -12.38
N ALA A 156 11.30 -15.24 -11.37
CA ALA A 156 10.79 -16.33 -10.55
C ALA A 156 9.91 -17.31 -11.35
N SER A 157 9.12 -16.80 -12.30
CA SER A 157 8.29 -17.65 -13.17
C SER A 157 9.10 -18.46 -14.17
N ARG A 158 10.24 -17.92 -14.67
CA ARG A 158 11.12 -18.60 -15.66
C ARG A 158 12.05 -19.65 -15.07
N LYS A 159 12.56 -19.42 -13.86
CA LYS A 159 13.59 -20.30 -13.23
C LYS A 159 13.05 -21.70 -12.86
N THR A 160 11.77 -21.93 -13.06
CA THR A 160 11.09 -23.18 -12.69
C THR A 160 10.40 -23.85 -13.89
N ARG A 161 10.72 -23.41 -15.09
CA ARG A 161 10.43 -24.08 -16.34
C ARG A 161 11.60 -24.97 -16.72
#